data_4a95ebf3ca7cad9792b71ff9bb203cdb
#
_entry.id   4a95ebf3ca7cad9792b71ff9bb203cdb
#
_cell.length_a   1.000
_cell.length_b   1.000
_cell.length_c   1.000
_cell.angle_alpha   90.00
_cell.angle_beta   90.00
_cell.angle_gamma   90.00
#
_symmetry.space_group_name_H-M   'P 1'
#
loop_
_entity.id
_entity.type
_entity.pdbx_description
1 polymer ?
#
loop_
_entity_poly.entity_id
_entity_poly.type
_entity_poly.pdbx_seq_one_letter_code
_entity_poly.pdbx_strand_id
1 'polypeptide(L)'
;MPDEATKEIVMTVYEKWALILSGFALLIPFIQWVYKKWIATAILKFYPTGQATLFFNQSGSYIRINGVIESERSAVTIKKMSIVLTRKCDDRKLNLTWSYLISPVNANMLGNYVQSTEAAHPFRVEADSVVCAFVEYSDPSGFVNKDREKSKLFL
;
A
#
# COMPACT_ATOMS: atom_id res chain seq x y z
N MET A 1 -6.98 5.70 74.88
CA MET A 1 -6.67 5.55 73.47
C MET A 1 -8.00 5.32 72.77
N PRO A 2 -8.52 6.29 72.03
CA PRO A 2 -9.80 6.08 71.34
C PRO A 2 -9.55 5.31 70.06
N ASP A 3 -10.36 4.27 69.89
CA ASP A 3 -10.51 3.50 68.66
C ASP A 3 -10.78 4.42 67.47
N GLU A 4 -9.85 4.43 66.52
CA GLU A 4 -10.13 4.94 65.18
C GLU A 4 -11.07 3.94 64.50
N ALA A 5 -12.38 4.18 64.73
CA ALA A 5 -13.42 3.49 63.99
C ALA A 5 -13.22 3.76 62.49
N THR A 6 -12.91 2.69 61.79
CA THR A 6 -12.87 2.63 60.34
C THR A 6 -14.16 3.23 59.78
N LYS A 7 -14.17 4.46 59.39
CA LYS A 7 -15.28 5.07 58.65
C LYS A 7 -15.40 4.33 57.34
N GLU A 8 -16.28 3.37 57.28
CA GLU A 8 -16.76 2.81 56.02
C GLU A 8 -17.28 3.98 55.18
N ILE A 9 -16.56 4.34 54.13
CA ILE A 9 -16.99 5.36 53.19
C ILE A 9 -18.15 4.75 52.40
N VAL A 10 -19.37 4.92 52.93
CA VAL A 10 -20.56 4.55 52.17
C VAL A 10 -20.73 5.54 51.06
N MET A 11 -20.32 5.13 49.87
CA MET A 11 -20.51 5.95 48.65
C MET A 11 -21.99 6.22 48.44
N THR A 12 -22.31 7.48 48.27
CA THR A 12 -23.66 7.91 47.92
C THR A 12 -24.07 7.39 46.54
N VAL A 13 -25.37 7.27 46.31
CA VAL A 13 -25.89 6.81 45.01
C VAL A 13 -25.35 7.65 43.84
N TYR A 14 -25.18 8.94 44.05
CA TYR A 14 -24.59 9.87 43.08
C TYR A 14 -23.14 9.53 42.75
N GLU A 15 -22.32 9.23 43.72
CA GLU A 15 -20.91 8.88 43.54
C GLU A 15 -20.77 7.55 42.75
N LYS A 16 -21.64 6.59 43.02
CA LYS A 16 -21.68 5.35 42.21
C LYS A 16 -22.01 5.61 40.74
N TRP A 17 -23.03 6.44 40.50
CA TRP A 17 -23.35 6.82 39.12
C TRP A 17 -22.28 7.63 38.43
N ALA A 18 -21.64 8.54 39.13
CA ALA A 18 -20.50 9.31 38.60
C ALA A 18 -19.32 8.42 38.22
N LEU A 19 -19.00 7.40 39.02
CA LEU A 19 -17.98 6.40 38.71
C LEU A 19 -18.32 5.57 37.47
N ILE A 20 -19.58 5.14 37.36
CA ILE A 20 -20.04 4.36 36.20
C ILE A 20 -19.93 5.22 34.93
N LEU A 21 -20.42 6.46 34.95
CA LEU A 21 -20.37 7.38 33.83
C LEU A 21 -18.92 7.72 33.43
N SER A 22 -18.04 7.94 34.40
CA SER A 22 -16.62 8.18 34.13
C SER A 22 -15.92 6.97 33.50
N GLY A 23 -16.30 5.77 33.94
CA GLY A 23 -15.83 4.52 33.36
C GLY A 23 -16.24 4.37 31.87
N PHE A 24 -17.51 4.68 31.56
CA PHE A 24 -17.98 4.71 30.18
C PHE A 24 -17.29 5.75 29.33
N ALA A 25 -17.04 6.94 29.89
CA ALA A 25 -16.32 8.00 29.17
C ALA A 25 -14.88 7.60 28.80
N LEU A 26 -14.22 6.77 29.60
CA LEU A 26 -12.90 6.21 29.27
C LEU A 26 -12.96 5.03 28.29
N LEU A 27 -14.05 4.25 28.31
CA LEU A 27 -14.21 3.11 27.42
C LEU A 27 -14.42 3.54 25.96
N ILE A 28 -15.14 4.65 25.72
CA ILE A 28 -15.44 5.12 24.35
C ILE A 28 -14.15 5.36 23.53
N PRO A 29 -13.17 6.18 23.98
CA PRO A 29 -11.95 6.39 23.23
C PRO A 29 -11.12 5.11 23.09
N PHE A 30 -11.15 4.21 24.08
CA PHE A 30 -10.47 2.92 23.99
C PHE A 30 -11.08 2.04 22.90
N ILE A 31 -12.40 1.92 22.85
CA ILE A 31 -13.11 1.17 21.80
C ILE A 31 -12.83 1.78 20.43
N GLN A 32 -12.85 3.12 20.29
CA GLN A 32 -12.52 3.79 19.04
C GLN A 32 -11.06 3.53 18.61
N TRP A 33 -10.12 3.51 19.56
CA TRP A 33 -8.73 3.20 19.27
C TRP A 33 -8.56 1.75 18.78
N VAL A 34 -9.20 0.78 19.45
CA VAL A 34 -9.20 -0.63 19.03
C VAL A 34 -9.81 -0.77 17.64
N TYR A 35 -10.96 -0.15 17.41
CA TYR A 35 -11.63 -0.17 16.11
C TYR A 35 -10.73 0.37 15.00
N LYS A 36 -10.14 1.55 15.19
CA LYS A 36 -9.22 2.14 14.20
C LYS A 36 -7.99 1.27 13.94
N LYS A 37 -7.43 0.67 14.97
CA LYS A 37 -6.20 -0.12 14.86
C LYS A 37 -6.42 -1.50 14.24
N TRP A 38 -7.54 -2.15 14.54
CA TRP A 38 -7.76 -3.56 14.20
C TRP A 38 -8.81 -3.76 13.09
N ILE A 39 -9.81 -2.93 13.03
CA ILE A 39 -10.95 -3.13 12.13
C ILE A 39 -10.90 -2.19 10.94
N ALA A 40 -10.55 -0.92 11.15
CA ALA A 40 -10.50 0.08 10.08
C ALA A 40 -9.18 0.12 9.30
N THR A 41 -8.30 -0.89 9.51
CA THR A 41 -7.07 -1.00 8.73
C THR A 41 -7.39 -1.33 7.28
N ALA A 42 -6.84 -0.53 6.36
CA ALA A 42 -6.98 -0.77 4.92
C ALA A 42 -6.34 -2.11 4.53
N ILE A 43 -7.04 -2.87 3.74
CA ILE A 43 -6.50 -4.07 3.09
C ILE A 43 -6.31 -3.72 1.62
N LEU A 44 -5.06 -3.73 1.18
CA LEU A 44 -4.72 -3.47 -0.20
C LEU A 44 -4.51 -4.80 -0.93
N LYS A 45 -5.25 -5.00 -2.01
CA LYS A 45 -5.12 -6.17 -2.87
C LYS A 45 -4.68 -5.73 -4.26
N PHE A 46 -3.75 -6.47 -4.84
CA PHE A 46 -3.32 -6.27 -6.21
C PHE A 46 -3.67 -7.51 -7.04
N TYR A 47 -4.44 -7.32 -8.07
CA TYR A 47 -4.84 -8.36 -9.02
C TYR A 47 -4.12 -8.12 -10.35
N PRO A 48 -3.04 -8.85 -10.64
CA PRO A 48 -2.38 -8.73 -11.93
C PRO A 48 -3.29 -9.29 -13.03
N THR A 49 -3.31 -8.64 -14.18
CA THR A 49 -4.08 -9.11 -15.35
C THR A 49 -3.45 -10.31 -16.06
N GLY A 50 -2.34 -10.83 -15.54
CA GLY A 50 -1.60 -11.95 -16.12
C GLY A 50 -0.68 -11.57 -17.28
N GLN A 51 -0.67 -10.30 -17.70
CA GLN A 51 0.23 -9.81 -18.74
C GLN A 51 1.34 -8.95 -18.14
N ALA A 52 2.58 -9.31 -18.43
CA ALA A 52 3.75 -8.51 -18.12
C ALA A 52 4.56 -8.31 -19.41
N THR A 53 4.92 -7.08 -19.71
CA THR A 53 5.73 -6.75 -20.88
C THR A 53 7.11 -6.35 -20.42
N LEU A 54 8.11 -7.04 -20.93
CA LEU A 54 9.52 -6.74 -20.70
C LEU A 54 10.08 -5.97 -21.87
N PHE A 55 10.72 -4.84 -21.59
CA PHE A 55 11.38 -4.02 -22.58
C PHE A 55 12.87 -3.94 -22.27
N PHE A 56 13.66 -4.14 -23.31
CA PHE A 56 15.10 -3.99 -23.27
C PHE A 56 15.53 -2.98 -24.33
N ASN A 57 16.07 -1.87 -23.91
CA ASN A 57 16.62 -0.87 -24.81
C ASN A 57 18.02 -0.42 -24.36
N GLN A 58 18.64 0.44 -25.13
CA GLN A 58 19.98 0.96 -24.82
C GLN A 58 20.00 1.82 -23.54
N SER A 59 18.87 2.43 -23.20
CA SER A 59 18.72 3.30 -22.03
C SER A 59 18.42 2.56 -20.73
N GLY A 60 18.12 1.26 -20.80
CA GLY A 60 17.80 0.46 -19.63
C GLY A 60 16.77 -0.64 -19.92
N SER A 61 16.46 -1.37 -18.88
CA SER A 61 15.44 -2.42 -18.92
C SER A 61 14.32 -2.06 -17.98
N TYR A 62 13.11 -2.24 -18.44
CA TYR A 62 11.94 -2.03 -17.61
C TYR A 62 10.90 -3.11 -17.84
N ILE A 63 10.09 -3.33 -16.82
CA ILE A 63 8.97 -4.25 -16.86
C ILE A 63 7.68 -3.45 -16.61
N ARG A 64 6.71 -3.67 -17.45
CA ARG A 64 5.36 -3.13 -17.29
C ARG A 64 4.44 -4.23 -16.85
N ILE A 65 3.76 -4.00 -15.74
CA ILE A 65 2.77 -4.93 -15.18
C ILE A 65 1.44 -4.20 -15.12
N ASN A 66 0.44 -4.84 -15.71
CA ASN A 66 -0.91 -4.35 -15.68
C ASN A 66 -1.67 -5.05 -14.58
N GLY A 67 -2.47 -4.30 -13.84
CA GLY A 67 -3.25 -4.87 -12.76
C GLY A 67 -4.30 -3.93 -12.22
N VAL A 68 -5.01 -4.42 -11.26
CA VAL A 68 -6.06 -3.71 -10.56
C VAL A 68 -5.68 -3.65 -9.08
N ILE A 69 -5.73 -2.47 -8.53
CA ILE A 69 -5.49 -2.22 -7.11
C ILE A 69 -6.84 -1.95 -6.47
N GLU A 70 -7.18 -2.75 -5.49
CA GLU A 70 -8.39 -2.63 -4.69
C GLU A 70 -8.02 -2.27 -3.26
N SER A 71 -8.74 -1.32 -2.68
CA SER A 71 -8.65 -0.98 -1.27
C SER A 71 -9.95 -1.34 -0.58
N GLU A 72 -9.87 -2.26 0.37
CA GLU A 72 -11.00 -2.64 1.22
C GLU A 72 -10.95 -1.88 2.54
N ARG A 73 -12.13 -1.55 3.08
CA ARG A 73 -12.40 -0.95 4.39
C ARG A 73 -12.04 0.53 4.53
N SER A 74 -10.87 0.96 4.13
CA SER A 74 -10.48 2.36 4.30
C SER A 74 -9.60 2.85 3.16
N ALA A 75 -9.63 4.14 2.90
CA ALA A 75 -8.80 4.76 1.89
C ALA A 75 -7.31 4.64 2.25
N VAL A 76 -6.48 4.40 1.25
CA VAL A 76 -5.03 4.25 1.42
C VAL A 76 -4.28 5.09 0.41
N THR A 77 -3.17 5.70 0.84
CA THR A 77 -2.25 6.39 -0.06
C THR A 77 -1.07 5.49 -0.37
N ILE A 78 -0.92 5.14 -1.64
CA ILE A 78 0.20 4.36 -2.13
C ILE A 78 1.35 5.34 -2.41
N LYS A 79 2.41 5.24 -1.62
CA LYS A 79 3.58 6.13 -1.71
C LYS A 79 4.68 5.54 -2.59
N LYS A 80 4.78 4.23 -2.63
CA LYS A 80 5.83 3.52 -3.36
C LYS A 80 5.37 2.11 -3.69
N MET A 81 5.70 1.65 -4.88
CA MET A 81 5.56 0.25 -5.29
C MET A 81 6.91 -0.29 -5.72
N SER A 82 7.16 -1.55 -5.42
CA SER A 82 8.36 -2.25 -5.87
C SER A 82 8.02 -3.71 -6.14
N ILE A 83 8.75 -4.30 -7.07
CA ILE A 83 8.67 -5.73 -7.37
C ILE A 83 10.04 -6.37 -7.24
N VAL A 84 10.04 -7.62 -6.86
CA VAL A 84 11.24 -8.43 -6.79
C VAL A 84 11.13 -9.53 -7.83
N LEU A 85 11.98 -9.46 -8.84
CA LEU A 85 12.11 -10.54 -9.82
C LEU A 85 13.16 -11.52 -9.34
N THR A 86 12.80 -12.78 -9.25
CA THR A 86 13.75 -13.84 -8.88
C THR A 86 14.01 -14.72 -10.08
N ARG A 87 15.26 -14.85 -10.47
CA ARG A 87 15.69 -15.73 -11.56
C ARG A 87 15.78 -17.17 -11.05
N LYS A 88 15.04 -18.09 -11.66
CA LYS A 88 14.93 -19.47 -11.17
C LYS A 88 16.22 -20.29 -11.22
N CYS A 89 17.19 -19.92 -12.08
CA CYS A 89 18.41 -20.73 -12.26
C CYS A 89 19.46 -20.51 -11.18
N ASP A 90 19.48 -19.35 -10.52
CA ASP A 90 20.52 -18.95 -9.55
C ASP A 90 19.97 -18.13 -8.37
N ASP A 91 18.65 -18.10 -8.21
CA ASP A 91 17.95 -17.35 -7.15
C ASP A 91 18.34 -15.86 -7.05
N ARG A 92 18.95 -15.33 -8.09
CA ARG A 92 19.25 -13.89 -8.16
C ARG A 92 17.99 -13.07 -8.08
N LYS A 93 18.01 -12.09 -7.19
CA LYS A 93 16.91 -11.15 -6.96
C LYS A 93 17.24 -9.79 -7.57
N LEU A 94 16.33 -9.30 -8.38
CA LEU A 94 16.37 -7.95 -8.94
C LEU A 94 15.22 -7.15 -8.34
N ASN A 95 15.56 -6.05 -7.66
CA ASN A 95 14.58 -5.15 -7.07
C ASN A 95 14.31 -4.02 -8.05
N LEU A 96 13.10 -3.98 -8.59
CA LEU A 96 12.66 -2.92 -9.48
C LEU A 96 11.77 -1.95 -8.72
N THR A 97 11.97 -0.68 -9.00
CA THR A 97 11.19 0.39 -8.38
C THR A 97 10.24 0.99 -9.40
N TRP A 98 9.07 1.34 -8.95
CA TRP A 98 8.06 2.07 -9.71
C TRP A 98 8.62 3.37 -10.27
N SER A 99 8.53 3.54 -11.57
CA SER A 99 9.04 4.70 -12.31
C SER A 99 7.94 5.52 -12.94
N TYR A 100 6.94 4.86 -13.51
CA TYR A 100 5.84 5.51 -14.21
C TYR A 100 4.51 4.83 -13.95
N LEU A 101 3.46 5.62 -13.89
CA LEU A 101 2.07 5.23 -14.03
C LEU A 101 1.65 5.50 -15.46
N ILE A 102 0.98 4.53 -16.06
CA ILE A 102 0.45 4.66 -17.41
C ILE A 102 -1.07 4.59 -17.28
N SER A 103 -1.73 5.69 -17.55
CA SER A 103 -3.19 5.74 -17.59
C SER A 103 -3.64 5.50 -19.02
N PRO A 104 -4.58 4.57 -19.27
CA PRO A 104 -5.23 4.47 -20.55
C PRO A 104 -6.09 5.74 -20.72
N VAL A 105 -5.63 6.67 -21.55
CA VAL A 105 -6.47 7.80 -21.94
C VAL A 105 -7.36 7.30 -23.06
N ASN A 106 -8.65 7.39 -22.86
CA ASN A 106 -9.62 7.11 -23.93
C ASN A 106 -9.31 8.01 -25.12
N ALA A 107 -8.91 7.38 -26.18
CA ALA A 107 -8.58 8.07 -27.39
C ALA A 107 -9.81 8.60 -28.08
N ASN A 108 -9.56 9.61 -28.85
CA ASN A 108 -10.43 10.23 -29.82
C ASN A 108 -11.29 9.22 -30.60
N MET A 109 -12.40 9.66 -31.16
CA MET A 109 -13.36 8.88 -31.97
C MET A 109 -12.76 8.01 -33.09
N LEU A 110 -11.46 8.04 -33.29
CA LEU A 110 -10.70 7.28 -34.30
C LEU A 110 -10.05 5.98 -33.78
N GLY A 111 -10.29 5.61 -32.51
CA GLY A 111 -9.82 4.32 -31.95
C GLY A 111 -8.32 4.26 -31.63
N ASN A 112 -7.58 5.36 -31.73
CA ASN A 112 -6.19 5.43 -31.31
C ASN A 112 -6.10 5.58 -29.80
N TYR A 113 -5.55 4.61 -29.09
CA TYR A 113 -5.29 4.71 -27.65
C TYR A 113 -4.06 5.56 -27.40
N VAL A 114 -4.24 6.76 -26.86
CA VAL A 114 -3.13 7.56 -26.34
C VAL A 114 -2.85 7.11 -24.91
N GLN A 115 -1.65 6.68 -24.64
CA GLN A 115 -1.19 6.37 -23.29
C GLN A 115 -0.64 7.65 -22.67
N SER A 116 -1.22 8.12 -21.58
CA SER A 116 -0.60 9.14 -20.75
C SER A 116 0.39 8.46 -19.82
N THR A 117 1.64 8.87 -19.89
CA THR A 117 2.70 8.38 -19.01
C THR A 117 2.99 9.46 -17.99
N GLU A 118 2.71 9.19 -16.73
CA GLU A 118 2.99 10.10 -15.63
C GLU A 118 4.12 9.53 -14.77
N ALA A 119 5.04 10.42 -14.35
CA ALA A 119 6.07 10.03 -13.40
C ALA A 119 5.42 9.46 -12.12
N ALA A 120 6.06 8.46 -11.54
CA ALA A 120 5.55 7.84 -10.31
C ALA A 120 5.38 8.88 -9.21
N HIS A 121 4.16 9.08 -8.78
CA HIS A 121 3.80 9.98 -7.68
C HIS A 121 2.82 9.28 -6.74
N PRO A 122 2.81 9.64 -5.45
CA PRO A 122 1.85 9.08 -4.52
C PRO A 122 0.42 9.33 -4.98
N PHE A 123 -0.40 8.29 -4.99
CA PHE A 123 -1.82 8.40 -5.31
C PHE A 123 -2.68 7.73 -4.25
N ARG A 124 -3.92 8.17 -4.16
CA ARG A 124 -4.87 7.69 -3.19
C ARG A 124 -5.86 6.74 -3.85
N VAL A 125 -6.12 5.64 -3.17
CA VAL A 125 -7.20 4.72 -3.48
C VAL A 125 -8.26 4.88 -2.41
N GLU A 126 -9.47 5.21 -2.80
CA GLU A 126 -10.56 5.41 -1.87
C GLU A 126 -11.02 4.08 -1.26
N ALA A 127 -11.77 4.16 -0.16
CA ALA A 127 -12.31 2.97 0.50
C ALA A 127 -13.27 2.23 -0.44
N ASP A 128 -13.17 0.91 -0.44
CA ASP A 128 -14.00 0.01 -1.23
C ASP A 128 -14.05 0.39 -2.73
N SER A 129 -12.92 0.89 -3.21
CA SER A 129 -12.74 1.31 -4.60
C SER A 129 -11.65 0.53 -5.30
N VAL A 130 -11.72 0.56 -6.62
CA VAL A 130 -10.83 -0.15 -7.53
C VAL A 130 -10.18 0.84 -8.48
N VAL A 131 -8.86 0.76 -8.58
CA VAL A 131 -8.08 1.58 -9.52
C VAL A 131 -7.32 0.66 -10.48
N CYS A 132 -7.54 0.85 -11.78
CA CYS A 132 -6.73 0.19 -12.79
C CYS A 132 -5.35 0.84 -12.82
N ALA A 133 -4.31 0.06 -12.61
CA ALA A 133 -2.94 0.55 -12.59
C ALA A 133 -2.10 -0.19 -13.63
N PHE A 134 -1.56 0.57 -14.58
CA PHE A 134 -0.51 0.10 -15.46
C PHE A 134 0.79 0.69 -14.92
N VAL A 135 1.62 -0.14 -14.35
CA VAL A 135 2.80 0.30 -13.63
C VAL A 135 4.05 -0.14 -14.37
N GLU A 136 4.92 0.81 -14.63
CA GLU A 136 6.24 0.57 -15.18
C GLU A 136 7.28 0.60 -14.07
N TYR A 137 8.06 -0.46 -13.97
CA TYR A 137 9.13 -0.61 -13.01
C TYR A 137 10.47 -0.63 -13.74
N SER A 138 11.41 0.17 -13.28
CA SER A 138 12.76 0.21 -13.80
C SER A 138 13.79 -0.16 -12.73
N ASP A 139 14.94 -0.60 -13.20
CA ASP A 139 16.10 -0.82 -12.34
C ASP A 139 16.85 0.51 -12.15
N PRO A 140 16.85 1.09 -10.96
CA PRO A 140 17.57 2.33 -10.69
C PRO A 140 19.09 2.18 -10.78
N SER A 141 19.61 0.95 -10.71
CA SER A 141 21.05 0.67 -10.75
C SER A 141 21.61 0.42 -12.16
N GLY A 142 20.75 0.33 -13.16
CA GLY A 142 21.15 -0.03 -14.54
C GLY A 142 21.76 -1.45 -14.64
N PHE A 143 21.48 -2.29 -13.65
CA PHE A 143 22.12 -3.60 -13.45
C PHE A 143 21.95 -4.56 -14.64
N VAL A 144 20.82 -4.51 -15.33
CA VAL A 144 20.55 -5.38 -16.48
C VAL A 144 21.46 -5.09 -17.68
N ASN A 145 21.95 -3.85 -17.81
CA ASN A 145 22.90 -3.50 -18.86
C ASN A 145 24.33 -4.04 -18.60
N LYS A 146 24.75 -4.13 -17.32
CA LYS A 146 26.10 -4.63 -16.98
C LYS A 146 26.30 -6.09 -17.30
N ASP A 147 25.26 -6.91 -17.12
CA ASP A 147 25.35 -8.34 -17.45
C ASP A 147 25.33 -8.57 -18.99
N ARG A 148 24.75 -7.67 -19.75
CA ARG A 148 24.70 -7.76 -21.22
C ARG A 148 26.06 -7.38 -21.86
N GLU A 149 26.78 -6.44 -21.27
CA GLU A 149 28.16 -6.12 -21.71
C GLU A 149 29.09 -7.27 -21.43
N LYS A 150 28.95 -7.94 -20.28
CA LYS A 150 29.77 -9.13 -19.96
C LYS A 150 29.48 -10.29 -20.88
N SER A 151 28.22 -10.51 -21.29
CA SER A 151 27.89 -11.60 -22.23
C SER A 151 28.36 -11.34 -23.67
N LYS A 152 28.60 -10.09 -24.06
CA LYS A 152 29.18 -9.75 -25.37
C LYS A 152 30.70 -9.94 -25.41
N LEU A 153 31.37 -10.00 -24.25
CA LEU A 153 32.82 -10.23 -24.17
C LEU A 153 33.20 -11.72 -24.26
N PHE A 154 32.23 -12.62 -24.33
CA PHE A 154 32.43 -14.08 -24.43
C PHE A 154 31.91 -14.66 -25.76
N LEU A 155 31.66 -13.86 -26.78
CA LEU A 155 31.43 -14.24 -28.17
C LEU A 155 32.56 -13.70 -29.04
#